data_24dccc93b8c3418fbe3892e19bcead81
#
_entry.id   24dccc93b8c3418fbe3892e19bcead81
#
_cell.length_a   1.000
_cell.length_b   1.000
_cell.length_c   1.000
_cell.angle_alpha   90.00
_cell.angle_beta   90.00
_cell.angle_gamma   90.00
#
_symmetry.space_group_name_H-M   'P 1'
#
loop_
_entity.id
_entity.type
_entity.pdbx_description
1 polymer ?
#
loop_
_entity_poly.entity_id
_entity_poly.type
_entity_poly.pdbx_seq_one_letter_code
_entity_poly.pdbx_strand_id
1 'polypeptide(L)'
;MIRGHPITYRTRIVGYVDDSIQIDPDREWLIKQVPQEREFLADELGLQLHMGKLHIQEIHSGVEFLGAFVKPYRDYVSNKTLERMTKKIQEIDLRNEDKAVRAIDSYLGILSHTASRCITQDLMSKPLAA
;
A
#
# COMPACT_ATOMS: atom_id res chain seq x y z
N MET A 1 -15.60 1.34 19.21
CA MET A 1 -15.37 0.23 20.14
C MET A 1 -16.26 -0.93 19.71
N ILE A 2 -15.69 -1.92 19.03
CA ILE A 2 -16.43 -3.10 18.58
C ILE A 2 -16.75 -3.90 19.84
N ARG A 3 -18.03 -3.94 20.23
CA ARG A 3 -18.47 -4.67 21.42
C ARG A 3 -18.30 -6.15 21.20
N GLY A 4 -17.48 -6.82 22.01
CA GLY A 4 -17.56 -8.26 22.19
C GLY A 4 -16.28 -9.08 22.08
N HIS A 5 -15.16 -8.54 21.63
CA HIS A 5 -13.89 -9.26 21.68
C HIS A 5 -12.82 -8.40 22.34
N PRO A 6 -12.14 -8.87 23.38
CA PRO A 6 -10.97 -8.17 23.84
C PRO A 6 -9.98 -8.10 22.67
N ILE A 7 -9.54 -6.90 22.32
CA ILE A 7 -8.40 -6.72 21.43
C ILE A 7 -7.24 -7.44 22.12
N THR A 8 -7.00 -8.68 21.70
CA THR A 8 -5.87 -9.43 22.23
C THR A 8 -4.61 -8.81 21.66
N TYR A 9 -3.50 -8.90 22.38
CA TYR A 9 -2.18 -8.41 21.93
C TYR A 9 -1.71 -9.03 20.58
N ARG A 10 -2.50 -9.94 20.00
CA ARG A 10 -2.24 -10.61 18.74
C ARG A 10 -2.84 -9.88 17.53
N THR A 11 -3.95 -9.17 17.71
CA THR A 11 -4.58 -8.40 16.64
C THR A 11 -3.82 -7.10 16.41
N ARG A 12 -3.49 -6.81 15.17
CA ARG A 12 -2.89 -5.56 14.72
C ARG A 12 -3.81 -4.88 13.72
N ILE A 13 -4.02 -3.60 13.91
CA ILE A 13 -4.82 -2.76 13.01
C ILE A 13 -3.96 -1.58 12.60
N VAL A 14 -3.85 -1.36 11.30
CA VAL A 14 -3.18 -0.21 10.69
C VAL A 14 -4.16 0.45 9.74
N GLY A 15 -4.36 1.75 9.88
CA GLY A 15 -5.24 2.52 9.02
C GLY A 15 -4.55 3.75 8.47
N TYR A 16 -4.92 4.12 7.26
CA TYR A 16 -4.53 5.37 6.62
C TYR A 16 -5.69 5.89 5.77
N VAL A 17 -6.30 6.98 6.21
CA VAL A 17 -7.48 7.60 5.60
C VAL A 17 -8.59 6.57 5.41
N ASP A 18 -8.82 6.09 4.19
CA ASP A 18 -9.88 5.14 3.82
C ASP A 18 -9.40 3.69 3.81
N ASP A 19 -8.09 3.46 3.85
CA ASP A 19 -7.50 2.12 3.78
C ASP A 19 -7.16 1.62 5.17
N SER A 20 -7.47 0.35 5.44
CA SER A 20 -7.10 -0.32 6.68
C SER A 20 -6.66 -1.75 6.47
N ILE A 21 -5.72 -2.20 7.29
CA ILE A 21 -5.25 -3.59 7.35
C ILE A 21 -5.45 -4.09 8.76
N GLN A 22 -6.07 -5.26 8.85
CA GLN A 22 -6.19 -6.01 10.10
C GLN A 22 -5.43 -7.31 9.99
N ILE A 23 -4.63 -7.63 11.00
CA ILE A 23 -3.83 -8.86 11.07
C ILE A 23 -4.20 -9.60 12.34
N ASP A 24 -4.65 -10.83 12.17
CA ASP A 24 -4.96 -11.73 13.29
C ASP A 24 -4.60 -13.17 12.90
N PRO A 25 -4.13 -14.00 13.84
CA PRO A 25 -3.88 -15.42 13.56
C PRO A 25 -5.15 -16.23 13.32
N ASP A 26 -6.31 -15.75 13.78
CA ASP A 26 -7.61 -16.40 13.60
C ASP A 26 -8.35 -15.85 12.38
N ARG A 27 -8.28 -16.58 11.27
CA ARG A 27 -8.96 -16.24 10.03
C ARG A 27 -10.49 -16.18 10.18
N GLU A 28 -11.07 -17.09 10.95
CA GLU A 28 -12.54 -17.11 11.14
C GLU A 28 -13.01 -15.90 11.93
N TRP A 29 -12.22 -15.47 12.90
CA TRP A 29 -12.48 -14.25 13.62
C TRP A 29 -12.47 -13.03 12.69
N LEU A 30 -11.47 -12.89 11.82
CA LEU A 30 -11.42 -11.81 10.83
C LEU A 30 -12.66 -11.80 9.93
N ILE A 31 -13.10 -12.97 9.45
CA ILE A 31 -14.30 -13.08 8.62
C ILE A 31 -15.54 -12.60 9.37
N LYS A 32 -15.66 -12.93 10.66
CA LYS A 32 -16.78 -12.49 11.50
C LYS A 32 -16.77 -10.99 11.80
N GLN A 33 -15.61 -10.33 11.74
CA GLN A 33 -15.52 -8.89 11.94
C GLN A 33 -16.11 -8.09 10.77
N VAL A 34 -16.02 -8.58 9.55
CA VAL A 34 -16.46 -7.87 8.34
C VAL A 34 -17.91 -7.38 8.43
N PRO A 35 -18.92 -8.19 8.78
CA PRO A 35 -20.30 -7.69 8.92
C PRO A 35 -20.44 -6.68 10.06
N GLN A 36 -19.71 -6.84 11.16
CA GLN A 36 -19.75 -5.91 12.29
C GLN A 36 -19.15 -4.55 11.93
N GLU A 37 -18.04 -4.55 11.22
CA GLU A 37 -17.43 -3.31 10.73
C GLU A 37 -18.33 -2.61 9.71
N ARG A 38 -18.93 -3.36 8.81
CA ARG A 38 -19.87 -2.83 7.83
C ARG A 38 -21.05 -2.14 8.50
N GLU A 39 -21.65 -2.78 9.51
CA GLU A 39 -22.75 -2.22 10.29
C GLU A 39 -22.32 -0.97 11.05
N PHE A 40 -21.17 -1.03 11.74
CA PHE A 40 -20.62 0.11 12.46
C PHE A 40 -20.34 1.31 11.54
N LEU A 41 -19.72 1.09 10.40
CA LEU A 41 -19.41 2.15 9.44
C LEU A 41 -20.70 2.79 8.89
N ALA A 42 -21.72 1.99 8.60
CA ALA A 42 -23.00 2.49 8.10
C ALA A 42 -23.76 3.28 9.15
N ASP A 43 -23.90 2.72 10.37
CA ASP A 43 -24.79 3.27 11.40
C ASP A 43 -24.17 4.43 12.15
N GLU A 44 -22.86 4.37 12.45
CA GLU A 44 -22.19 5.39 13.27
C GLU A 44 -21.52 6.49 12.43
N LEU A 45 -21.04 6.16 11.23
CA LEU A 45 -20.26 7.08 10.41
C LEU A 45 -20.88 7.43 9.06
N GLY A 46 -21.97 6.75 8.66
CA GLY A 46 -22.59 6.93 7.35
C GLY A 46 -21.69 6.52 6.19
N LEU A 47 -20.69 5.65 6.45
CA LEU A 47 -19.73 5.18 5.48
C LEU A 47 -20.09 3.77 4.99
N GLN A 48 -19.65 3.43 3.80
CA GLN A 48 -19.87 2.10 3.22
C GLN A 48 -18.54 1.37 3.02
N LEU A 49 -18.46 0.14 3.52
CA LEU A 49 -17.34 -0.74 3.25
C LEU A 49 -17.40 -1.23 1.80
N HIS A 50 -16.34 -1.00 1.04
CA HIS A 50 -16.27 -1.41 -0.36
C HIS A 50 -15.94 -2.90 -0.48
N MET A 51 -16.97 -3.74 -0.54
CA MET A 51 -16.83 -5.21 -0.55
C MET A 51 -15.97 -5.75 -1.69
N GLY A 52 -15.95 -5.08 -2.85
CA GLY A 52 -15.11 -5.49 -3.98
C GLY A 52 -13.60 -5.24 -3.79
N LYS A 53 -13.22 -4.49 -2.76
CA LYS A 53 -11.82 -4.22 -2.39
C LYS A 53 -11.41 -4.87 -1.08
N LEU A 54 -12.29 -5.63 -0.47
CA LEU A 54 -12.02 -6.36 0.76
C LEU A 54 -11.35 -7.69 0.41
N HIS A 55 -10.16 -7.93 0.96
CA HIS A 55 -9.41 -9.16 0.75
C HIS A 55 -9.00 -9.77 2.08
N ILE A 56 -9.26 -11.07 2.24
CA ILE A 56 -8.77 -11.86 3.38
C ILE A 56 -7.81 -12.90 2.83
N GLN A 57 -6.55 -12.79 3.21
CA GLN A 57 -5.48 -13.63 2.67
C GLN A 57 -4.42 -13.93 3.73
N GLU A 58 -3.56 -14.89 3.42
CA GLU A 58 -2.43 -15.21 4.29
C GLU A 58 -1.38 -14.10 4.26
N ILE A 59 -0.76 -13.82 5.40
CA ILE A 59 0.25 -12.77 5.56
C ILE A 59 1.46 -12.99 4.63
N HIS A 60 1.82 -14.24 4.35
CA HIS A 60 2.94 -14.55 3.45
C HIS A 60 2.66 -14.24 1.98
N SER A 61 1.40 -14.14 1.59
CA SER A 61 1.02 -13.70 0.25
C SER A 61 1.40 -12.24 -0.01
N GLY A 62 1.53 -11.46 1.06
CA GLY A 62 1.79 -10.02 0.98
C GLY A 62 0.54 -9.21 0.66
N VAL A 63 0.61 -7.92 0.86
CA VAL A 63 -0.49 -6.99 0.60
C VAL A 63 0.03 -5.72 -0.06
N GLU A 64 -0.72 -5.21 -1.02
CA GLU A 64 -0.49 -3.88 -1.57
C GLU A 64 -1.12 -2.84 -0.64
N PHE A 65 -0.28 -1.95 -0.09
CA PHE A 65 -0.71 -0.89 0.81
C PHE A 65 0.11 0.37 0.59
N LEU A 66 -0.56 1.50 0.36
CA LEU A 66 0.06 2.81 0.15
C LEU A 66 1.14 2.84 -0.94
N GLY A 67 0.94 2.09 -2.01
CA GLY A 67 1.87 2.04 -3.14
C GLY A 67 3.09 1.13 -2.95
N ALA A 68 3.17 0.46 -1.82
CA ALA A 68 4.15 -0.60 -1.56
C ALA A 68 3.49 -1.97 -1.53
N PHE A 69 4.25 -3.01 -1.84
CA PHE A 69 3.85 -4.40 -1.66
C PHE A 69 4.57 -4.95 -0.43
N VAL A 70 3.82 -5.14 0.65
CA VAL A 70 4.35 -5.49 1.97
C VAL A 70 4.26 -7.00 2.19
N LYS A 71 5.38 -7.62 2.53
CA LYS A 71 5.50 -9.00 3.00
C LYS A 71 6.12 -9.04 4.40
N PRO A 72 5.99 -10.14 5.14
CA PRO A 72 6.75 -10.32 6.36
C PRO A 72 8.26 -10.09 6.11
N TYR A 73 8.87 -9.20 6.87
CA TYR A 73 10.30 -8.85 6.82
C TYR A 73 10.80 -8.16 5.55
N ARG A 74 9.94 -7.91 4.55
CA ARG A 74 10.32 -7.23 3.31
C ARG A 74 9.15 -6.41 2.75
N ASP A 75 9.48 -5.25 2.23
CA ASP A 75 8.58 -4.40 1.48
C ASP A 75 9.19 -4.06 0.12
N TYR A 76 8.35 -4.01 -0.89
CA TYR A 76 8.72 -3.71 -2.27
C TYR A 76 7.85 -2.57 -2.79
N VAL A 77 8.32 -1.87 -3.80
CA VAL A 77 7.45 -0.97 -4.56
C VAL A 77 6.40 -1.80 -5.30
N SER A 78 5.12 -1.41 -5.23
CA SER A 78 4.09 -2.12 -5.97
C SER A 78 4.28 -1.96 -7.48
N ASN A 79 3.88 -2.99 -8.24
CA ASN A 79 3.97 -2.95 -9.71
C ASN A 79 3.28 -1.72 -10.30
N LYS A 80 2.12 -1.37 -9.78
CA LYS A 80 1.36 -0.18 -10.19
C LYS A 80 2.12 1.12 -9.95
N THR A 81 2.81 1.24 -8.81
CA THR A 81 3.65 2.39 -8.50
C THR A 81 4.85 2.42 -9.42
N LEU A 82 5.48 1.27 -9.66
CA LEU A 82 6.63 1.14 -10.56
C LEU A 82 6.29 1.52 -12.00
N GLU A 83 5.17 1.05 -12.54
CA GLU A 83 4.69 1.42 -13.87
C GLU A 83 4.44 2.93 -13.99
N ARG A 84 3.82 3.53 -12.96
CA ARG A 84 3.60 4.97 -12.90
C ARG A 84 4.90 5.76 -12.87
N MET A 85 5.87 5.32 -12.08
CA MET A 85 7.20 5.91 -12.01
C MET A 85 7.90 5.84 -13.38
N THR A 86 7.93 4.66 -13.99
CA THR A 86 8.57 4.44 -15.29
C THR A 86 7.97 5.33 -16.36
N LYS A 87 6.64 5.40 -16.42
CA LYS A 87 5.94 6.28 -17.35
C LYS A 87 6.27 7.76 -17.12
N LYS A 88 6.26 8.20 -15.88
CA LYS A 88 6.61 9.58 -15.53
C LYS A 88 8.05 9.94 -15.88
N ILE A 89 8.99 9.05 -15.64
CA ILE A 89 10.41 9.26 -16.00
C ILE A 89 10.56 9.38 -17.52
N GLN A 90 9.84 8.58 -18.30
CA GLN A 90 9.84 8.66 -19.77
C GLN A 90 9.23 9.96 -20.31
N GLU A 91 8.27 10.53 -19.58
CA GLU A 91 7.58 11.79 -19.94
C GLU A 91 8.32 13.05 -19.44
N ILE A 92 9.42 12.91 -18.70
CA ILE A 92 10.17 14.06 -18.16
C ILE A 92 10.75 14.87 -19.31
N ASP A 93 10.34 16.14 -19.38
CA ASP A 93 10.96 17.13 -20.27
C ASP A 93 12.23 17.69 -19.60
N LEU A 94 13.37 17.30 -20.11
CA LEU A 94 14.68 17.75 -19.61
C LEU A 94 14.91 19.28 -19.80
N ARG A 95 14.06 19.96 -20.56
CA ARG A 95 14.11 21.42 -20.70
C ARG A 95 13.64 22.13 -19.42
N ASN A 96 12.91 21.43 -18.55
CA ASN A 96 12.46 21.94 -17.28
C ASN A 96 13.16 21.20 -16.12
N GLU A 97 14.41 21.56 -15.88
CA GLU A 97 15.29 20.92 -14.90
C GLU A 97 14.67 20.84 -13.51
N ASP A 98 14.02 21.90 -13.03
CA ASP A 98 13.42 21.93 -11.69
C ASP A 98 12.31 20.90 -11.51
N LYS A 99 11.46 20.71 -12.52
CA LYS A 99 10.41 19.70 -12.46
C LYS A 99 10.96 18.29 -12.58
N ALA A 100 11.98 18.12 -13.41
CA ALA A 100 12.66 16.84 -13.59
C ALA A 100 13.31 16.38 -12.27
N VAL A 101 14.08 17.26 -11.64
CA VAL A 101 14.77 16.98 -10.36
C VAL A 101 13.75 16.62 -9.27
N ARG A 102 12.70 17.43 -9.08
CA ARG A 102 11.67 17.14 -8.06
C ARG A 102 10.96 15.79 -8.27
N ALA A 103 10.67 15.45 -9.52
CA ALA A 103 10.05 14.16 -9.84
C ALA A 103 10.98 12.99 -9.52
N ILE A 104 12.24 13.09 -9.91
CA ILE A 104 13.26 12.07 -9.63
C ILE A 104 13.49 11.92 -8.12
N ASP A 105 13.66 13.02 -7.40
CA ASP A 105 13.86 13.01 -5.94
C ASP A 105 12.68 12.36 -5.21
N SER A 106 11.45 12.66 -5.62
CA SER A 106 10.25 12.06 -5.06
C SER A 106 10.25 10.53 -5.23
N TYR A 107 10.64 10.05 -6.40
CA TYR A 107 10.69 8.61 -6.68
C TYR A 107 11.85 7.92 -5.97
N LEU A 108 13.01 8.55 -5.91
CA LEU A 108 14.15 8.03 -5.14
C LEU A 108 13.80 7.95 -3.65
N GLY A 109 13.04 8.91 -3.12
CA GLY A 109 12.51 8.86 -1.77
C GLY A 109 11.66 7.61 -1.52
N ILE A 110 10.71 7.30 -2.41
CA ILE A 110 9.89 6.09 -2.30
C ILE A 110 10.74 4.82 -2.37
N LEU A 111 11.68 4.76 -3.31
CA LEU A 111 12.56 3.60 -3.49
C LEU A 111 13.53 3.38 -2.32
N SER A 112 13.95 4.45 -1.64
CA SER A 112 14.85 4.37 -0.49
C SER A 112 14.21 3.72 0.74
N HIS A 113 12.87 3.83 0.86
CA HIS A 113 12.11 3.25 1.95
C HIS A 113 11.70 1.80 1.72
N THR A 114 12.01 1.24 0.55
CA THR A 114 11.66 -0.13 0.19
C THR A 114 12.92 -0.95 -0.17
N ALA A 115 12.84 -2.28 -0.08
CA ALA A 115 13.93 -3.18 -0.46
C ALA A 115 14.09 -3.28 -2.00
N SER A 116 14.20 -2.13 -2.67
CA SER A 116 14.10 -2.00 -4.13
C SER A 116 15.40 -1.57 -4.81
N ARG A 117 16.56 -1.90 -4.24
CA ARG A 117 17.87 -1.49 -4.77
C ARG A 117 18.08 -1.87 -6.24
N CYS A 118 17.67 -3.08 -6.62
CA CYS A 118 17.80 -3.54 -8.02
C CYS A 118 16.97 -2.67 -8.97
N ILE A 119 15.76 -2.29 -8.56
CA ILE A 119 14.86 -1.45 -9.36
C ILE A 119 15.45 -0.05 -9.55
N THR A 120 16.08 0.50 -8.51
CA THR A 120 16.75 1.80 -8.60
C THR A 120 17.87 1.77 -9.65
N GLN A 121 18.68 0.70 -9.67
CA GLN A 121 19.74 0.54 -10.67
C GLN A 121 19.17 0.40 -12.08
N ASP A 122 18.11 -0.37 -12.27
CA ASP A 122 17.45 -0.55 -13.57
C ASP A 122 16.85 0.76 -14.09
N LEU A 123 16.23 1.55 -13.24
CA LEU A 123 15.67 2.86 -13.61
C LEU A 123 16.75 3.87 -13.98
N MET A 124 17.87 3.87 -13.24
CA MET A 124 18.99 4.78 -13.49
C MET A 124 19.82 4.37 -14.71
N SER A 125 19.78 3.11 -15.12
CA SER A 125 20.51 2.58 -16.29
C SER A 125 19.75 2.74 -17.61
N LYS A 126 18.45 2.99 -17.56
CA LYS A 126 17.65 3.23 -18.78
C LYS A 126 17.96 4.61 -19.33
N PRO A 127 18.33 4.71 -20.65
CA PRO A 127 18.54 6.02 -21.25
C PRO A 127 17.23 6.82 -21.18
N LEU A 128 17.33 8.03 -20.71
CA LEU A 128 16.24 9.00 -20.82
C LEU A 128 15.92 9.15 -22.30
N ALA A 129 14.65 8.94 -22.67
CA ALA A 129 14.21 9.13 -24.03
C ALA A 129 14.51 10.58 -24.44
N ALA A 130 15.36 10.69 -25.44
CA ALA A 130 15.72 11.97 -26.01
C ALA A 130 14.51 12.63 -26.70
#